data_17fef53beda19c1d72af7782e15b6dac
#
_entry.id   17fef53beda19c1d72af7782e15b6dac
#
_cell.length_a   1.000
_cell.length_b   1.000
_cell.length_c   1.000
_cell.angle_alpha   90.00
_cell.angle_beta   90.00
_cell.angle_gamma   90.00
#
_symmetry.space_group_name_H-M   'P 1'
#
loop_
_entity.id
_entity.type
_entity.pdbx_description
1 polymer ?
#
loop_
_entity_poly.entity_id
_entity_poly.type
_entity_poly.pdbx_seq_one_letter_code
_entity_poly.pdbx_strand_id
1 'polypeptide(L)'
;MTFNNKLVDKILEAIFPLPEEFGVILQDDEEIEPVDFSYVQEAVVDADPDADVYFGMSKLVICSPHLGGVVIKIPFNGFYYVDEETGELIWNDFTWATGSDNSDYCLTEFEKYKRLRTYGLDCFVAKTFFYKVKSGVRVFIQEEVSSMNDLYQTRKPSQKSSDLVKKWREEGKVHMDSEWVANCLDKYGKSKVERFLYYCANIDPDILEDVHGGNFGYRKDETPCILDYSNYSD
;
A
#
# COMPACT_ATOMS: atom_id res chain seq x y z
N MET A 1 5.38 9.08 14.81
CA MET A 1 5.60 7.63 14.66
C MET A 1 7.08 7.40 14.90
N THR A 2 7.44 6.48 15.79
CA THR A 2 8.85 6.16 16.08
C THR A 2 9.09 4.76 15.53
N PHE A 3 10.06 4.60 14.65
CA PHE A 3 10.42 3.35 14.02
C PHE A 3 11.94 3.17 13.99
N ASN A 4 12.41 1.98 13.64
CA ASN A 4 13.82 1.62 13.66
C ASN A 4 14.55 2.07 12.39
N ASN A 5 14.91 3.35 12.29
CA ASN A 5 15.62 3.93 11.14
C ASN A 5 16.89 3.17 10.78
N LYS A 6 17.65 2.65 11.78
CA LYS A 6 18.91 1.94 11.53
C LYS A 6 18.66 0.63 10.78
N LEU A 7 17.58 -0.07 11.12
CA LEU A 7 17.21 -1.30 10.42
C LEU A 7 16.70 -0.99 9.01
N VAL A 8 15.85 0.05 8.86
CA VAL A 8 15.44 0.51 7.53
C VAL A 8 16.65 0.80 6.65
N ASP A 9 17.61 1.57 7.14
CA ASP A 9 18.83 1.90 6.40
C ASP A 9 19.65 0.65 6.05
N LYS A 10 19.79 -0.30 6.99
CA LYS A 10 20.50 -1.57 6.76
C LYS A 10 19.85 -2.39 5.65
N ILE A 11 18.50 -2.50 5.66
CA ILE A 11 17.75 -3.20 4.61
C ILE A 11 17.93 -2.50 3.25
N LEU A 12 17.82 -1.18 3.22
CA LEU A 12 18.00 -0.43 1.97
C LEU A 12 19.44 -0.50 1.45
N GLU A 13 20.44 -0.57 2.32
CA GLU A 13 21.83 -0.76 1.91
C GLU A 13 22.08 -2.16 1.35
N ALA A 14 21.36 -3.16 1.84
CA ALA A 14 21.43 -4.52 1.30
C ALA A 14 20.77 -4.64 -0.08
N ILE A 15 19.65 -3.95 -0.30
CA ILE A 15 18.92 -3.98 -1.58
C ILE A 15 19.58 -3.09 -2.63
N PHE A 16 20.12 -1.94 -2.25
CA PHE A 16 20.57 -0.87 -3.15
C PHE A 16 22.09 -0.61 -3.26
N PRO A 17 23.02 -1.43 -2.87
CA PRO A 17 24.25 -1.54 -3.61
C PRO A 17 23.97 -2.48 -4.77
N LEU A 18 22.99 -2.16 -5.61
CA LEU A 18 22.86 -2.86 -6.87
C LEU A 18 24.21 -2.66 -7.57
N PRO A 19 24.94 -3.73 -7.92
CA PRO A 19 26.06 -3.62 -8.82
C PRO A 19 25.64 -2.82 -10.04
N GLU A 20 26.56 -2.14 -10.69
CA GLU A 20 26.28 -1.44 -11.96
C GLU A 20 25.62 -2.35 -13.02
N GLU A 21 25.58 -3.65 -12.76
CA GLU A 21 24.99 -4.72 -13.56
C GLU A 21 23.47 -4.89 -13.39
N PHE A 22 22.83 -4.31 -12.37
CA PHE A 22 21.38 -4.42 -12.16
C PHE A 22 20.69 -3.08 -12.46
N GLY A 23 20.12 -2.98 -13.66
CA GLY A 23 19.04 -2.09 -14.03
C GLY A 23 19.10 -0.66 -13.53
N VAL A 24 20.13 0.09 -13.84
CA VAL A 24 19.98 1.54 -13.95
C VAL A 24 19.20 1.79 -15.23
N ILE A 25 18.01 2.38 -15.14
CA ILE A 25 17.31 2.90 -16.31
C ILE A 25 18.22 3.97 -16.91
N LEU A 26 19.01 3.59 -17.91
CA LEU A 26 19.68 4.54 -18.76
C LEU A 26 18.61 5.07 -19.71
N GLN A 27 18.43 6.38 -19.72
CA GLN A 27 17.66 7.06 -20.75
C GLN A 27 18.29 6.75 -22.09
N ASP A 28 17.46 6.42 -23.07
CA ASP A 28 17.73 6.13 -24.47
C ASP A 28 18.06 4.67 -24.80
N ASP A 29 17.03 3.94 -25.27
CA ASP A 29 17.05 2.73 -26.14
C ASP A 29 17.93 1.52 -25.73
N GLU A 30 18.43 1.44 -24.51
CA GLU A 30 19.13 0.25 -24.02
C GLU A 30 18.18 -0.71 -23.32
N GLU A 31 18.34 -2.01 -23.54
CA GLU A 31 17.57 -3.08 -22.89
C GLU A 31 17.67 -2.92 -21.36
N ILE A 32 16.51 -2.78 -20.72
CA ILE A 32 16.39 -2.67 -19.26
C ILE A 32 16.60 -4.07 -18.71
N GLU A 33 17.68 -4.28 -17.96
CA GLU A 33 17.85 -5.56 -17.26
C GLU A 33 16.87 -5.70 -16.10
N PRO A 34 16.18 -6.84 -15.99
CA PRO A 34 15.21 -7.11 -14.95
C PRO A 34 15.85 -7.20 -13.57
N VAL A 35 15.14 -6.81 -12.53
CA VAL A 35 15.56 -7.03 -11.14
C VAL A 35 15.10 -8.42 -10.70
N ASP A 36 16.05 -9.25 -10.26
CA ASP A 36 15.73 -10.56 -9.70
C ASP A 36 15.09 -10.44 -8.31
N PHE A 37 13.83 -10.86 -8.20
CA PHE A 37 13.10 -10.88 -6.94
C PHE A 37 13.75 -11.75 -5.87
N SER A 38 14.38 -12.86 -6.26
CA SER A 38 15.06 -13.75 -5.32
C SER A 38 16.25 -13.05 -4.66
N TYR A 39 17.01 -12.28 -5.42
CA TYR A 39 18.09 -11.45 -4.89
C TYR A 39 17.59 -10.44 -3.85
N VAL A 40 16.50 -9.73 -4.15
CA VAL A 40 15.93 -8.76 -3.20
C VAL A 40 15.47 -9.45 -1.92
N GLN A 41 14.83 -10.61 -2.04
CA GLN A 41 14.38 -11.38 -0.90
C GLN A 41 15.56 -11.88 -0.05
N GLU A 42 16.59 -12.43 -0.66
CA GLU A 42 17.81 -12.88 0.03
C GLU A 42 18.51 -11.71 0.74
N ALA A 43 18.68 -10.57 0.07
CA ALA A 43 19.30 -9.38 0.64
C ALA A 43 18.53 -8.84 1.86
N VAL A 44 17.20 -8.88 1.83
CA VAL A 44 16.35 -8.47 2.97
C VAL A 44 16.51 -9.45 4.13
N VAL A 45 16.46 -10.76 3.88
CA VAL A 45 16.62 -11.82 4.90
C VAL A 45 18.01 -11.78 5.53
N ASP A 46 19.06 -11.51 4.76
CA ASP A 46 20.43 -11.32 5.29
C ASP A 46 20.53 -10.07 6.18
N ALA A 47 19.78 -9.03 5.87
CA ALA A 47 19.71 -7.83 6.69
C ALA A 47 18.87 -8.05 7.96
N ASP A 48 17.76 -8.75 7.86
CA ASP A 48 16.86 -9.07 8.97
C ASP A 48 16.17 -10.43 8.72
N PRO A 49 16.63 -11.52 9.39
CA PRO A 49 16.09 -12.87 9.18
C PRO A 49 14.60 -13.05 9.51
N ASP A 50 14.03 -12.12 10.27
CA ASP A 50 12.59 -12.14 10.62
C ASP A 50 11.75 -11.24 9.69
N ALA A 51 12.34 -10.73 8.61
CA ALA A 51 11.64 -9.91 7.64
C ALA A 51 10.95 -10.75 6.57
N ASP A 52 9.72 -10.35 6.24
CA ASP A 52 8.94 -10.86 5.12
C ASP A 52 8.93 -9.84 3.97
N VAL A 53 8.99 -10.36 2.74
CA VAL A 53 8.97 -9.55 1.52
C VAL A 53 7.75 -9.91 0.69
N TYR A 54 6.91 -8.92 0.41
CA TYR A 54 5.71 -9.08 -0.40
C TYR A 54 5.84 -8.27 -1.69
N PHE A 55 5.54 -8.89 -2.80
CA PHE A 55 5.52 -8.27 -4.11
C PHE A 55 4.07 -8.07 -4.54
N GLY A 56 3.65 -6.81 -4.64
CA GLY A 56 2.39 -6.43 -5.29
C GLY A 56 2.61 -6.19 -6.78
N MET A 57 1.62 -5.66 -7.47
CA MET A 57 1.73 -5.34 -8.91
C MET A 57 2.64 -4.13 -9.18
N SER A 58 2.84 -3.24 -8.22
CA SER A 58 3.53 -1.96 -8.44
C SER A 58 4.46 -1.56 -7.29
N LYS A 59 4.53 -2.36 -6.26
CA LYS A 59 5.32 -2.04 -5.08
C LYS A 59 5.80 -3.27 -4.33
N LEU A 60 7.00 -3.17 -3.84
CA LEU A 60 7.60 -4.05 -2.87
C LEU A 60 7.19 -3.57 -1.47
N VAL A 61 6.77 -4.50 -0.62
CA VAL A 61 6.45 -4.23 0.79
C VAL A 61 7.32 -5.13 1.67
N ILE A 62 8.10 -4.52 2.55
CA ILE A 62 8.94 -5.25 3.50
C ILE A 62 8.38 -5.05 4.90
N CYS A 63 8.05 -6.15 5.55
CA CYS A 63 7.53 -6.21 6.91
C CYS A 63 8.56 -6.85 7.83
N SER A 64 8.70 -6.36 9.04
CA SER A 64 9.48 -7.02 10.09
C SER A 64 8.99 -6.58 11.46
N PRO A 65 8.96 -7.48 12.46
CA PRO A 65 8.64 -7.14 13.84
C PRO A 65 9.64 -6.13 14.43
N HIS A 66 10.85 -6.05 13.87
CA HIS A 66 11.93 -5.18 14.34
C HIS A 66 11.86 -3.75 13.78
N LEU A 67 10.98 -3.49 12.77
CA LEU A 67 10.78 -2.16 12.20
C LEU A 67 10.00 -1.21 13.12
N GLY A 68 9.30 -1.74 14.14
CA GLY A 68 8.60 -0.91 15.11
C GLY A 68 7.18 -0.49 14.69
N GLY A 69 6.46 -1.37 14.01
CA GLY A 69 5.05 -1.16 13.62
C GLY A 69 4.89 -0.35 12.34
N VAL A 70 5.87 -0.49 11.46
CA VAL A 70 5.84 0.08 10.10
C VAL A 70 6.28 -0.97 9.08
N VAL A 71 5.95 -0.70 7.83
CA VAL A 71 6.45 -1.41 6.65
C VAL A 71 7.24 -0.46 5.77
N ILE A 72 8.19 -0.99 5.00
CA ILE A 72 8.90 -0.26 3.95
C ILE A 72 8.18 -0.50 2.65
N LYS A 73 7.87 0.55 1.89
CA LYS A 73 7.29 0.46 0.55
C LYS A 73 8.24 1.06 -0.47
N ILE A 74 8.50 0.31 -1.52
CA ILE A 74 9.38 0.70 -2.62
C ILE A 74 8.64 0.49 -3.93
N PRO A 75 8.41 1.55 -4.73
CA PRO A 75 7.69 1.43 -5.99
C PRO A 75 8.56 0.75 -7.04
N PHE A 76 7.93 -0.06 -7.87
CA PHE A 76 8.54 -0.63 -9.07
C PHE A 76 7.53 -0.69 -10.21
N ASN A 77 8.03 -0.86 -11.43
CA ASN A 77 7.25 -1.14 -12.63
C ASN A 77 7.39 -2.62 -12.94
N GLY A 78 6.29 -3.35 -12.87
CA GLY A 78 6.24 -4.75 -13.27
C GLY A 78 5.81 -4.88 -14.72
N PHE A 79 6.47 -5.75 -15.47
CA PHE A 79 6.07 -6.13 -16.81
C PHE A 79 5.52 -7.55 -16.76
N TYR A 80 4.36 -7.74 -17.34
CA TYR A 80 3.75 -9.05 -17.49
C TYR A 80 3.34 -9.27 -18.94
N TYR A 81 3.35 -10.51 -19.35
CA TYR A 81 2.70 -10.92 -20.60
C TYR A 81 1.74 -12.07 -20.33
N VAL A 82 0.76 -12.20 -21.20
CA VAL A 82 -0.14 -13.35 -21.18
C VAL A 82 0.50 -14.44 -22.03
N ASP A 83 0.76 -15.60 -21.43
CA ASP A 83 1.19 -16.76 -22.18
C ASP A 83 0.10 -17.15 -23.19
N GLU A 84 0.43 -17.18 -24.47
CA GLU A 84 -0.55 -17.42 -25.54
C GLU A 84 -1.09 -18.86 -25.54
N GLU A 85 -0.36 -19.82 -24.95
CA GLU A 85 -0.75 -21.24 -24.92
C GLU A 85 -1.61 -21.54 -23.69
N THR A 86 -1.28 -20.97 -22.54
CA THR A 86 -1.97 -21.28 -21.26
C THR A 86 -2.98 -20.22 -20.86
N GLY A 87 -2.89 -19.00 -21.39
CA GLY A 87 -3.66 -17.85 -20.96
C GLY A 87 -3.27 -17.34 -19.55
N GLU A 88 -2.17 -17.83 -19.01
CA GLU A 88 -1.69 -17.42 -17.69
C GLU A 88 -0.88 -16.12 -17.79
N LEU A 89 -1.00 -15.28 -16.74
CA LEU A 89 -0.17 -14.10 -16.58
C LEU A 89 1.22 -14.53 -16.10
N ILE A 90 2.23 -14.30 -16.93
CA ILE A 90 3.62 -14.54 -16.58
C ILE A 90 4.29 -13.19 -16.29
N TRP A 91 4.77 -13.05 -15.07
CA TRP A 91 5.63 -11.92 -14.69
C TRP A 91 7.04 -12.18 -15.21
N ASN A 92 7.49 -11.31 -16.10
CA ASN A 92 8.82 -11.48 -16.68
C ASN A 92 9.87 -10.68 -15.95
N ASP A 93 9.57 -9.41 -15.69
CA ASP A 93 10.60 -8.48 -15.28
C ASP A 93 10.01 -7.39 -14.39
N PHE A 94 10.79 -6.81 -13.51
CA PHE A 94 10.44 -5.55 -12.90
C PHE A 94 11.63 -4.59 -12.87
N THR A 95 11.33 -3.30 -12.88
CA THR A 95 12.32 -2.24 -12.70
C THR A 95 11.91 -1.33 -11.57
N TRP A 96 12.87 -0.74 -10.87
CA TRP A 96 12.56 0.26 -9.88
C TRP A 96 11.94 1.50 -10.52
N ALA A 97 10.84 2.00 -9.95
CA ALA A 97 10.26 3.26 -10.40
C ALA A 97 11.15 4.43 -9.97
N THR A 98 11.79 5.07 -10.94
CA THR A 98 12.72 6.19 -10.71
C THR A 98 12.16 7.51 -11.28
N GLY A 99 12.52 8.62 -10.65
CA GLY A 99 12.30 9.94 -11.24
C GLY A 99 10.85 10.43 -11.26
N SER A 100 10.39 10.87 -12.44
CA SER A 100 9.09 11.49 -12.69
C SER A 100 8.05 10.51 -13.24
N ASP A 101 8.28 9.22 -13.08
CA ASP A 101 7.41 8.20 -13.62
C ASP A 101 6.03 8.25 -12.94
N ASN A 102 4.96 8.29 -13.73
CA ASN A 102 3.58 8.31 -13.23
C ASN A 102 3.19 7.01 -12.51
N SER A 103 4.02 5.97 -12.63
CA SER A 103 3.86 4.67 -12.00
C SER A 103 4.34 4.57 -10.54
N ASP A 104 4.79 5.68 -9.91
CA ASP A 104 5.12 5.68 -8.48
C ASP A 104 3.84 5.71 -7.62
N TYR A 105 3.23 4.53 -7.48
CA TYR A 105 2.02 4.35 -6.67
C TYR A 105 2.24 4.63 -5.18
N CYS A 106 3.47 4.49 -4.68
CA CYS A 106 3.81 4.87 -3.31
C CYS A 106 3.79 6.39 -3.13
N LEU A 107 4.20 7.16 -4.15
CA LEU A 107 4.07 8.61 -4.16
C LEU A 107 2.59 9.01 -4.18
N THR A 108 1.77 8.33 -4.99
CA THR A 108 0.33 8.56 -5.04
C THR A 108 -0.32 8.35 -3.68
N GLU A 109 -0.03 7.25 -2.98
CA GLU A 109 -0.50 7.03 -1.61
C GLU A 109 -0.07 8.15 -0.65
N PHE A 110 1.19 8.56 -0.72
CA PHE A 110 1.71 9.62 0.14
C PHE A 110 1.00 10.96 -0.11
N GLU A 111 0.77 11.33 -1.36
CA GLU A 111 0.05 12.56 -1.71
C GLU A 111 -1.43 12.50 -1.30
N LYS A 112 -2.09 11.36 -1.50
CA LYS A 112 -3.46 11.13 -1.02
C LYS A 112 -3.53 11.20 0.51
N TYR A 113 -2.57 10.61 1.23
CA TYR A 113 -2.48 10.73 2.69
C TYR A 113 -2.36 12.20 3.13
N LYS A 114 -1.46 12.97 2.51
CA LYS A 114 -1.30 14.40 2.80
C LYS A 114 -2.60 15.17 2.56
N ARG A 115 -3.28 14.89 1.46
CA ARG A 115 -4.56 15.52 1.12
C ARG A 115 -5.63 15.17 2.15
N LEU A 116 -5.83 13.90 2.48
CA LEU A 116 -6.78 13.47 3.52
C LEU A 116 -6.51 14.14 4.87
N ARG A 117 -5.23 14.32 5.22
CA ARG A 117 -4.83 15.01 6.45
C ARG A 117 -5.30 16.47 6.48
N THR A 118 -5.29 17.18 5.36
CA THR A 118 -5.80 18.57 5.31
C THR A 118 -7.29 18.66 5.58
N TYR A 119 -8.03 17.57 5.30
CA TYR A 119 -9.46 17.45 5.60
C TYR A 119 -9.76 16.84 6.98
N GLY A 120 -8.72 16.44 7.74
CA GLY A 120 -8.87 15.74 9.02
C GLY A 120 -9.47 14.33 8.87
N LEU A 121 -9.22 13.68 7.73
CA LEU A 121 -9.72 12.35 7.34
C LEU A 121 -8.62 11.29 7.25
N ASP A 122 -7.38 11.63 7.61
CA ASP A 122 -6.21 10.75 7.58
C ASP A 122 -6.31 9.51 8.49
N CYS A 123 -7.26 9.50 9.41
CA CYS A 123 -7.51 8.33 10.25
C CYS A 123 -8.11 7.13 9.49
N PHE A 124 -8.70 7.36 8.31
CA PHE A 124 -9.31 6.30 7.49
C PHE A 124 -8.30 5.52 6.65
N VAL A 125 -7.07 5.97 6.54
CA VAL A 125 -6.01 5.33 5.76
C VAL A 125 -4.76 5.07 6.60
N ALA A 126 -3.95 4.10 6.20
CA ALA A 126 -2.64 3.86 6.81
C ALA A 126 -1.74 5.08 6.58
N LYS A 127 -1.03 5.51 7.64
CA LYS A 127 -0.16 6.70 7.55
C LYS A 127 1.05 6.39 6.69
N THR A 128 1.22 7.13 5.62
CA THR A 128 2.33 6.99 4.68
C THR A 128 3.26 8.21 4.76
N PHE A 129 4.57 7.95 4.79
CA PHE A 129 5.59 8.97 4.90
C PHE A 129 6.68 8.75 3.85
N PHE A 130 7.11 9.82 3.20
CA PHE A 130 8.33 9.78 2.42
C PHE A 130 9.53 9.64 3.36
N TYR A 131 10.40 8.67 3.08
CA TYR A 131 11.59 8.43 3.89
C TYR A 131 12.83 9.06 3.27
N LYS A 132 13.23 8.60 2.10
CA LYS A 132 14.37 9.15 1.34
C LYS A 132 14.38 8.67 -0.11
N VAL A 133 15.29 9.23 -0.89
CA VAL A 133 15.69 8.67 -2.19
C VAL A 133 16.94 7.83 -2.00
N LYS A 134 16.95 6.62 -2.56
CA LYS A 134 18.12 5.73 -2.62
C LYS A 134 18.29 5.23 -4.05
N SER A 135 19.44 5.45 -4.65
CA SER A 135 19.73 5.09 -6.07
C SER A 135 18.64 5.56 -7.06
N GLY A 136 18.15 6.79 -6.90
CA GLY A 136 17.08 7.35 -7.73
C GLY A 136 15.66 6.93 -7.37
N VAL A 137 15.50 5.89 -6.55
CA VAL A 137 14.20 5.35 -6.14
C VAL A 137 13.70 6.03 -4.87
N ARG A 138 12.43 6.40 -4.84
CA ARG A 138 11.77 6.92 -3.63
C ARG A 138 11.39 5.77 -2.71
N VAL A 139 11.75 5.89 -1.45
CA VAL A 139 11.39 4.93 -0.40
C VAL A 139 10.38 5.57 0.54
N PHE A 140 9.33 4.81 0.86
CA PHE A 140 8.27 5.24 1.75
C PHE A 140 8.16 4.31 2.95
N ILE A 141 7.72 4.87 4.06
CA ILE A 141 7.40 4.15 5.28
C ILE A 141 5.91 4.28 5.51
N GLN A 142 5.23 3.15 5.69
CA GLN A 142 3.81 3.15 6.01
C GLN A 142 3.56 2.49 7.36
N GLU A 143 2.53 2.95 8.05
CA GLU A 143 2.01 2.31 9.26
C GLU A 143 1.65 0.85 8.97
N GLU A 144 2.15 -0.07 9.79
CA GLU A 144 1.81 -1.49 9.69
C GLU A 144 0.33 -1.71 10.06
N VAL A 145 -0.39 -2.36 9.16
CA VAL A 145 -1.82 -2.65 9.28
C VAL A 145 -2.04 -4.10 8.86
N SER A 146 -2.84 -4.85 9.60
CA SER A 146 -3.24 -6.20 9.21
C SER A 146 -4.40 -6.12 8.23
N SER A 147 -4.28 -6.79 7.09
CA SER A 147 -5.38 -6.91 6.12
C SER A 147 -6.58 -7.66 6.72
N MET A 148 -7.79 -7.32 6.28
CA MET A 148 -8.99 -8.09 6.65
C MET A 148 -8.89 -9.55 6.23
N ASN A 149 -8.20 -9.84 5.13
CA ASN A 149 -8.00 -11.21 4.64
C ASN A 149 -7.09 -12.04 5.56
N ASP A 150 -6.20 -11.38 6.33
CA ASP A 150 -5.26 -12.04 7.26
C ASP A 150 -5.85 -12.22 8.65
N LEU A 151 -7.00 -11.60 8.91
CA LEU A 151 -7.64 -11.65 10.23
C LEU A 151 -8.67 -12.78 10.28
N TYR A 152 -8.37 -13.81 11.06
CA TYR A 152 -9.30 -14.92 11.32
C TYR A 152 -10.58 -14.49 12.06
N GLN A 153 -10.58 -13.33 12.69
CA GLN A 153 -11.75 -12.77 13.38
C GLN A 153 -11.76 -11.25 13.20
N THR A 154 -12.60 -10.77 12.31
CA THR A 154 -12.93 -9.36 12.26
C THR A 154 -13.83 -8.99 13.44
N ARG A 155 -13.62 -7.81 14.01
CA ARG A 155 -14.53 -7.28 15.04
C ARG A 155 -15.91 -7.11 14.43
N LYS A 156 -16.92 -7.77 15.01
CA LYS A 156 -18.30 -7.57 14.57
C LYS A 156 -18.74 -6.15 14.95
N PRO A 157 -19.22 -5.35 13.98
CA PRO A 157 -19.75 -4.03 14.28
C PRO A 157 -21.04 -4.12 15.11
N SER A 158 -21.40 -3.00 15.74
CA SER A 158 -22.67 -2.92 16.45
C SER A 158 -23.85 -3.07 15.49
N GLN A 159 -24.95 -3.66 15.99
CA GLN A 159 -26.17 -3.83 15.19
C GLN A 159 -26.66 -2.48 14.64
N LYS A 160 -26.59 -1.42 15.46
CA LYS A 160 -26.97 -0.06 15.05
C LYS A 160 -26.17 0.44 13.84
N SER A 161 -24.87 0.21 13.83
CA SER A 161 -24.00 0.61 12.70
C SER A 161 -24.25 -0.23 11.48
N SER A 162 -24.46 -1.55 11.65
CA SER A 162 -24.81 -2.46 10.55
C SER A 162 -26.14 -2.06 9.89
N ASP A 163 -27.17 -1.77 10.67
CA ASP A 163 -28.47 -1.34 10.15
C ASP A 163 -28.38 0.00 9.40
N LEU A 164 -27.57 0.93 9.89
CA LEU A 164 -27.36 2.22 9.23
C LEU A 164 -26.62 2.04 7.90
N VAL A 165 -25.59 1.20 7.84
CA VAL A 165 -24.86 0.92 6.58
C VAL A 165 -25.76 0.23 5.59
N LYS A 166 -26.59 -0.74 6.01
CA LYS A 166 -27.58 -1.38 5.14
C LYS A 166 -28.50 -0.33 4.50
N LYS A 167 -29.05 0.58 5.30
CA LYS A 167 -29.86 1.70 4.79
C LYS A 167 -29.08 2.56 3.79
N TRP A 168 -27.82 2.91 4.07
CA TRP A 168 -27.00 3.71 3.18
C TRP A 168 -26.67 3.00 1.87
N ARG A 169 -26.54 1.66 1.88
CA ARG A 169 -26.41 0.89 0.64
C ARG A 169 -27.68 0.93 -0.21
N GLU A 170 -28.84 0.76 0.42
CA GLU A 170 -30.13 0.87 -0.25
C GLU A 170 -30.34 2.27 -0.85
N GLU A 171 -29.79 3.31 -0.24
CA GLU A 171 -29.79 4.70 -0.73
C GLU A 171 -28.66 4.99 -1.74
N GLY A 172 -27.82 4.02 -2.09
CA GLY A 172 -26.69 4.21 -3.02
C GLY A 172 -25.53 5.07 -2.47
N LYS A 173 -25.42 5.23 -1.16
CA LYS A 173 -24.38 6.06 -0.52
C LYS A 173 -23.09 5.31 -0.20
N VAL A 174 -23.13 3.98 -0.16
CA VAL A 174 -22.00 3.11 0.22
C VAL A 174 -21.83 2.01 -0.81
N HIS A 175 -20.68 1.96 -1.43
CA HIS A 175 -20.29 0.94 -2.42
C HIS A 175 -19.16 0.03 -1.94
N MET A 176 -18.45 0.41 -0.87
CA MET A 176 -17.36 -0.35 -0.26
C MET A 176 -17.86 -1.42 0.72
N ASP A 177 -16.94 -2.15 1.33
CA ASP A 177 -17.24 -3.21 2.29
C ASP A 177 -18.12 -2.71 3.45
N SER A 178 -19.26 -3.39 3.64
CA SER A 178 -20.27 -2.96 4.61
C SER A 178 -19.84 -3.17 6.07
N GLU A 179 -19.09 -4.23 6.33
CA GLU A 179 -18.62 -4.55 7.68
C GLU A 179 -17.54 -3.56 8.09
N TRP A 180 -16.63 -3.24 7.18
CA TRP A 180 -15.60 -2.23 7.40
C TRP A 180 -16.22 -0.84 7.67
N VAL A 181 -17.20 -0.40 6.86
CA VAL A 181 -17.88 0.89 7.07
C VAL A 181 -18.62 0.92 8.41
N ALA A 182 -19.26 -0.19 8.80
CA ALA A 182 -19.95 -0.27 10.10
C ALA A 182 -18.95 -0.20 11.27
N ASN A 183 -17.77 -0.82 11.15
CA ASN A 183 -16.70 -0.68 12.13
C ASN A 183 -16.14 0.76 12.17
N CYS A 184 -16.05 1.44 11.02
CA CYS A 184 -15.71 2.86 10.98
C CYS A 184 -16.75 3.73 11.68
N LEU A 185 -18.04 3.43 11.55
CA LEU A 185 -19.10 4.14 12.28
C LEU A 185 -18.97 4.00 13.79
N ASP A 186 -18.68 2.78 14.26
CA ASP A 186 -18.47 2.51 15.68
C ASP A 186 -17.23 3.22 16.23
N LYS A 187 -16.16 3.32 15.42
CA LYS A 187 -14.89 3.92 15.86
C LYS A 187 -14.86 5.44 15.71
N TYR A 188 -15.30 5.96 14.57
CA TYR A 188 -15.11 7.37 14.21
C TYR A 188 -16.38 8.22 14.33
N GLY A 189 -17.53 7.56 14.44
CA GLY A 189 -18.83 8.20 14.50
C GLY A 189 -19.39 8.62 13.12
N LYS A 190 -20.70 8.77 13.07
CA LYS A 190 -21.48 8.99 11.85
C LYS A 190 -20.99 10.20 11.03
N SER A 191 -20.85 11.35 11.66
CA SER A 191 -20.48 12.60 10.96
C SER A 191 -19.12 12.50 10.26
N LYS A 192 -18.14 11.81 10.87
CA LYS A 192 -16.82 11.68 10.29
C LYS A 192 -16.81 10.69 9.13
N VAL A 193 -17.57 9.59 9.25
CA VAL A 193 -17.75 8.62 8.17
C VAL A 193 -18.48 9.25 6.99
N GLU A 194 -19.56 9.99 7.22
CA GLU A 194 -20.26 10.71 6.14
C GLU A 194 -19.36 11.70 5.39
N ARG A 195 -18.50 12.42 6.12
CA ARG A 195 -17.51 13.32 5.50
C ARG A 195 -16.49 12.55 4.66
N PHE A 196 -16.03 11.39 5.14
CA PHE A 196 -15.10 10.55 4.38
C PHE A 196 -15.75 10.00 3.11
N LEU A 197 -16.97 9.45 3.20
CA LEU A 197 -17.72 8.97 2.04
C LEU A 197 -17.97 10.09 1.02
N TYR A 198 -18.33 11.29 1.51
CA TYR A 198 -18.47 12.47 0.63
C TYR A 198 -17.16 12.84 -0.05
N TYR A 199 -16.05 12.81 0.68
CA TYR A 199 -14.72 13.08 0.13
C TYR A 199 -14.40 12.10 -0.99
N CYS A 200 -14.55 10.81 -0.74
CA CYS A 200 -14.30 9.77 -1.74
C CYS A 200 -15.24 9.86 -2.95
N ALA A 201 -16.49 10.26 -2.77
CA ALA A 201 -17.45 10.34 -3.87
C ALA A 201 -17.29 11.61 -4.74
N ASN A 202 -16.74 12.71 -4.20
CA ASN A 202 -16.83 14.02 -4.86
C ASN A 202 -15.49 14.75 -5.00
N ILE A 203 -14.44 14.36 -4.26
CA ILE A 203 -13.17 15.07 -4.23
C ILE A 203 -12.02 14.19 -4.75
N ASP A 204 -11.98 12.94 -4.32
CA ASP A 204 -10.94 11.99 -4.69
C ASP A 204 -11.55 10.59 -4.85
N PRO A 205 -12.27 10.34 -5.97
CA PRO A 205 -12.94 9.06 -6.21
C PRO A 205 -11.95 7.90 -6.33
N ASP A 206 -10.76 8.18 -6.78
CA ASP A 206 -9.71 7.18 -7.01
C ASP A 206 -9.30 6.42 -5.73
N ILE A 207 -9.59 6.97 -4.54
CA ILE A 207 -9.34 6.25 -3.28
C ILE A 207 -10.12 4.93 -3.20
N LEU A 208 -11.27 4.86 -3.88
CA LEU A 208 -12.19 3.73 -3.78
C LEU A 208 -12.19 2.82 -5.01
N GLU A 209 -11.55 3.20 -6.09
CA GLU A 209 -11.62 2.45 -7.35
C GLU A 209 -10.93 1.09 -7.27
N ASP A 210 -9.86 0.99 -6.48
CA ASP A 210 -9.11 -0.26 -6.26
C ASP A 210 -9.31 -0.85 -4.85
N VAL A 211 -10.36 -0.47 -4.13
CA VAL A 211 -10.54 -0.95 -2.77
C VAL A 211 -11.32 -2.26 -2.74
N HIS A 212 -10.58 -3.36 -2.64
CA HIS A 212 -11.10 -4.71 -2.39
C HIS A 212 -10.77 -5.20 -0.96
N GLY A 213 -11.22 -6.39 -0.57
CA GLY A 213 -11.05 -6.91 0.79
C GLY A 213 -9.60 -6.94 1.30
N GLY A 214 -8.61 -7.11 0.40
CA GLY A 214 -7.20 -7.07 0.75
C GLY A 214 -6.68 -5.67 1.11
N ASN A 215 -7.36 -4.62 0.68
CA ASN A 215 -6.96 -3.22 0.91
C ASN A 215 -7.61 -2.61 2.15
N PHE A 216 -8.60 -3.28 2.74
CA PHE A 216 -9.13 -2.93 4.06
C PHE A 216 -8.36 -3.63 5.16
N GLY A 217 -8.20 -2.98 6.29
CA GLY A 217 -7.49 -3.56 7.42
C GLY A 217 -7.77 -2.88 8.74
N TYR A 218 -7.05 -3.36 9.75
CA TYR A 218 -7.15 -2.86 11.12
C TYR A 218 -5.76 -2.66 11.70
N ARG A 219 -5.61 -1.55 12.40
CA ARG A 219 -4.43 -1.27 13.25
C ARG A 219 -4.39 -2.23 14.44
N LYS A 220 -3.25 -2.30 15.11
CA LYS A 220 -3.06 -3.11 16.33
C LYS A 220 -4.06 -2.78 17.45
N ASP A 221 -4.63 -1.57 17.46
CA ASP A 221 -5.69 -1.12 18.38
C ASP A 221 -7.11 -1.37 17.84
N GLU A 222 -7.24 -2.24 16.85
CA GLU A 222 -8.50 -2.59 16.16
C GLU A 222 -9.17 -1.40 15.45
N THR A 223 -8.43 -0.34 15.18
CA THR A 223 -8.95 0.81 14.42
C THR A 223 -8.98 0.48 12.93
N PRO A 224 -10.16 0.53 12.26
CA PRO A 224 -10.26 0.25 10.83
C PRO A 224 -9.56 1.32 10.01
N CYS A 225 -8.86 0.91 8.94
CA CYS A 225 -8.27 1.82 7.97
C CYS A 225 -8.08 1.11 6.60
N ILE A 226 -7.79 1.88 5.58
CA ILE A 226 -7.40 1.38 4.25
C ILE A 226 -5.88 1.33 4.22
N LEU A 227 -5.31 0.22 3.79
CA LEU A 227 -3.85 0.00 3.76
C LEU A 227 -3.26 0.22 2.37
N ASP A 228 -4.03 0.02 1.32
CA ASP A 228 -3.67 0.35 -0.06
C ASP A 228 -4.77 1.22 -0.68
N TYR A 229 -4.40 2.42 -1.08
CA TYR A 229 -5.29 3.44 -1.62
C TYR A 229 -4.65 4.20 -2.80
N SER A 230 -3.64 3.60 -3.40
CA SER A 230 -3.17 3.97 -4.73
C SER A 230 -4.10 3.36 -5.77
N ASN A 231 -4.55 4.13 -6.74
CA ASN A 231 -5.31 3.60 -7.86
C ASN A 231 -4.40 3.31 -9.04
N TYR A 232 -4.72 2.25 -9.78
CA TYR A 232 -4.25 2.07 -11.15
C TYR A 232 -5.15 2.93 -12.06
N SER A 233 -4.78 4.17 -12.32
CA SER A 233 -5.36 4.89 -13.45
C SER A 233 -4.68 4.39 -14.72
N ASP A 234 -5.43 3.64 -15.53
CA ASP A 234 -5.04 3.34 -16.92
C ASP A 234 -4.75 4.62 -17.72
#